data_dc190d0acafada9972bbca833081a5ac
#
_entry.id   dc190d0acafada9972bbca833081a5ac
#
_cell.length_a   1.000
_cell.length_b   1.000
_cell.length_c   1.000
_cell.angle_alpha   90.00
_cell.angle_beta   90.00
_cell.angle_gamma   90.00
#
_symmetry.space_group_name_H-M   'P 1'
#
loop_
_entity.id
_entity.type
_entity.pdbx_description
1 polymer ?
#
loop_
_entity_poly.entity_id
_entity_poly.type
_entity_poly.pdbx_seq_one_letter_code
_entity_poly.pdbx_strand_id
1 'polypeptide(L)'
;ALTAPGEISGFVNGETASFAATGSQTLVGASANSYAIAWDGTAKESNYNVVEGAIGTLEVTPSQVAITVTPRDGSKVYDGKPLTSAGIDVDGLPAGFTLEAATKGTITDAGELLAEIDASTIVIKNAAGEDVTAQFANVTCGKAPLIVTKRPVTVTSATDSKVYDGAALTKHEATVTAGSLVEGESFGYDFTGEQTAVGSSDNTFTVKAGANTSLDNYDITQVSGMLTVIAYTPPAPGPGTDEPTPGPGKNPSTPNGPTNSSDVTPSGSTTPDDMGSVPTATDSKATTTPKSADKATSGNDAQSEERQSPDSASGAEQPTSCWVHWLMILGTIATLVYGAVVSLRRRRMTAALDKEMDAVLSGAKEGSDK
;
A
#
# COMPACT_ATOMS: atom_id res chain seq x y z
N ALA A 1 -1.55 -32.16 36.73
CA ALA A 1 -0.53 -33.20 36.94
C ALA A 1 -1.17 -34.58 36.65
N LEU A 2 -0.45 -35.42 35.95
CA LEU A 2 -0.75 -36.83 35.78
C LEU A 2 -0.22 -37.58 36.99
N THR A 3 -1.04 -38.41 37.58
CA THR A 3 -0.68 -39.35 38.68
C THR A 3 -1.21 -40.72 38.36
N ALA A 4 -0.57 -41.78 38.85
CA ALA A 4 -1.07 -43.12 38.71
C ALA A 4 -1.00 -43.85 40.07
N PRO A 5 -1.97 -44.73 40.40
CA PRO A 5 -1.95 -45.48 41.63
C PRO A 5 -0.85 -46.55 41.60
N GLY A 6 -0.48 -47.02 42.74
CA GLY A 6 0.35 -48.20 42.94
C GLY A 6 -0.19 -49.01 44.09
N GLU A 7 0.38 -50.18 44.36
CA GLU A 7 -0.01 -51.06 45.42
C GLU A 7 1.21 -51.70 46.10
N ILE A 8 1.04 -52.11 47.32
CA ILE A 8 1.98 -52.93 48.05
C ILE A 8 1.28 -54.23 48.46
N SER A 9 1.99 -55.32 48.36
CA SER A 9 1.46 -56.64 48.69
C SER A 9 2.49 -57.50 49.41
N GLY A 10 2.10 -58.68 49.90
CA GLY A 10 3.03 -59.61 50.53
C GLY A 10 3.04 -59.55 52.06
N PHE A 11 2.11 -58.83 52.70
CA PHE A 11 1.96 -58.81 54.12
C PHE A 11 1.45 -60.21 54.63
N VAL A 12 2.02 -60.66 55.81
CA VAL A 12 1.60 -61.88 56.47
C VAL A 12 0.57 -61.58 57.59
N ASN A 13 -0.25 -62.58 57.97
CA ASN A 13 -1.17 -62.48 59.07
C ASN A 13 -2.18 -61.33 59.03
N GLY A 14 -2.43 -60.76 57.83
CA GLY A 14 -3.34 -59.63 57.68
C GLY A 14 -2.76 -58.29 58.18
N GLU A 15 -1.42 -58.19 58.37
CA GLU A 15 -0.75 -56.96 58.70
C GLU A 15 -0.89 -55.96 57.57
N THR A 16 -0.82 -54.67 57.88
CA THR A 16 -1.02 -53.57 56.93
C THR A 16 0.01 -52.46 57.11
N ALA A 17 0.31 -51.76 56.04
CA ALA A 17 1.01 -50.47 56.01
C ALA A 17 0.30 -49.56 55.00
N SER A 18 0.42 -48.26 55.13
CA SER A 18 -0.09 -47.31 54.14
C SER A 18 0.89 -47.17 52.98
N PHE A 19 0.36 -47.23 51.79
CA PHE A 19 1.11 -47.01 50.54
C PHE A 19 0.54 -45.83 49.79
N ALA A 20 1.39 -44.92 49.32
CA ALA A 20 1.01 -43.77 48.51
C ALA A 20 1.95 -43.62 47.32
N ALA A 21 1.38 -43.60 46.10
CA ALA A 21 2.10 -43.14 44.93
C ALA A 21 2.29 -41.63 45.03
N THR A 22 3.51 -41.15 44.92
CA THR A 22 3.91 -39.74 45.12
C THR A 22 4.40 -39.08 43.82
N GLY A 23 4.59 -39.89 42.76
CA GLY A 23 5.00 -39.38 41.44
C GLY A 23 3.93 -38.51 40.79
N SER A 24 4.35 -37.47 40.11
CA SER A 24 3.48 -36.61 39.29
C SER A 24 4.22 -36.07 38.09
N GLN A 25 3.52 -35.95 36.96
CA GLN A 25 4.03 -35.35 35.73
C GLN A 25 3.02 -34.32 35.23
N THR A 26 3.46 -33.07 35.00
CA THR A 26 2.58 -31.97 34.56
C THR A 26 2.93 -31.51 33.16
N LEU A 27 4.22 -31.32 32.89
CA LEU A 27 4.72 -30.89 31.60
C LEU A 27 4.98 -32.08 30.67
N VAL A 28 5.03 -31.84 29.37
CA VAL A 28 5.43 -32.86 28.39
C VAL A 28 6.77 -33.46 28.76
N GLY A 29 6.80 -34.76 28.72
CA GLY A 29 7.93 -35.59 29.13
C GLY A 29 7.52 -36.79 29.96
N ALA A 30 8.49 -37.48 30.49
CA ALA A 30 8.28 -38.68 31.28
C ALA A 30 9.04 -38.63 32.62
N SER A 31 8.44 -39.15 33.66
CA SER A 31 9.08 -39.33 34.97
C SER A 31 8.69 -40.69 35.59
N ALA A 32 9.53 -41.17 36.46
CA ALA A 32 9.22 -42.36 37.25
C ALA A 32 8.06 -42.05 38.22
N ASN A 33 7.15 -43.02 38.40
CA ASN A 33 6.07 -42.94 39.38
C ASN A 33 6.62 -43.34 40.75
N SER A 34 7.16 -42.38 41.50
CA SER A 34 7.68 -42.61 42.84
C SER A 34 6.56 -42.99 43.84
N TYR A 35 6.95 -43.59 44.97
CA TYR A 35 6.03 -43.96 46.03
C TYR A 35 6.63 -43.69 47.42
N ALA A 36 5.78 -43.72 48.41
CA ALA A 36 6.14 -43.70 49.82
C ALA A 36 5.36 -44.83 50.58
N ILE A 37 6.00 -45.44 51.53
CA ILE A 37 5.40 -46.39 52.44
C ILE A 37 5.39 -45.80 53.82
N ALA A 38 4.27 -45.75 54.50
CA ALA A 38 4.13 -45.39 55.88
C ALA A 38 3.76 -46.62 56.70
N TRP A 39 4.63 -46.99 57.67
CA TRP A 39 4.46 -48.15 58.53
C TRP A 39 3.58 -47.76 59.73
N ASP A 40 2.41 -47.24 59.45
CA ASP A 40 1.41 -46.73 60.40
C ASP A 40 0.29 -47.72 60.72
N GLY A 41 0.32 -48.90 60.06
CA GLY A 41 -0.60 -50.00 60.30
C GLY A 41 -0.09 -51.00 61.33
N THR A 42 -0.46 -52.27 61.14
CA THR A 42 -0.01 -53.36 62.04
C THR A 42 1.35 -53.92 61.63
N ALA A 43 1.83 -53.69 60.42
CA ALA A 43 3.11 -54.15 59.94
C ALA A 43 4.25 -53.26 60.53
N LYS A 44 5.38 -53.89 60.89
CA LYS A 44 6.59 -53.20 61.33
C LYS A 44 7.66 -53.32 60.26
N GLU A 45 8.28 -52.16 59.87
CA GLU A 45 9.30 -52.09 58.84
C GLU A 45 10.42 -53.13 59.06
N SER A 46 10.83 -53.34 60.28
CA SER A 46 11.90 -54.27 60.63
C SER A 46 11.59 -55.75 60.31
N ASN A 47 10.32 -56.09 60.06
CA ASN A 47 9.88 -57.43 59.74
C ASN A 47 9.82 -57.73 58.26
N TYR A 48 9.98 -56.69 57.40
CA TYR A 48 9.79 -56.79 55.95
C TYR A 48 11.03 -56.30 55.19
N ASN A 49 11.34 -57.02 54.15
CA ASN A 49 12.29 -56.53 53.13
C ASN A 49 11.48 -56.13 51.92
N VAL A 50 11.40 -54.78 51.69
CA VAL A 50 10.67 -54.24 50.54
C VAL A 50 11.49 -54.46 49.30
N VAL A 51 10.91 -55.21 48.36
CA VAL A 51 11.48 -55.42 47.03
C VAL A 51 10.67 -54.55 46.04
N GLU A 52 11.33 -53.57 45.43
CA GLU A 52 10.69 -52.78 44.38
C GLU A 52 10.42 -53.69 43.18
N GLY A 53 9.16 -53.66 42.74
CA GLY A 53 8.80 -54.16 41.41
C GLY A 53 9.15 -53.20 40.32
N ALA A 54 8.53 -53.32 39.16
CA ALA A 54 8.70 -52.32 38.09
C ALA A 54 8.05 -51.01 38.51
N ILE A 55 8.84 -49.96 38.63
CA ILE A 55 8.35 -48.61 38.82
C ILE A 55 7.74 -48.13 37.48
N GLY A 56 6.44 -47.75 37.50
CA GLY A 56 5.73 -47.24 36.32
C GLY A 56 6.30 -45.89 35.85
N THR A 57 6.07 -45.56 34.62
CA THR A 57 6.42 -44.26 34.03
C THR A 57 5.16 -43.42 33.87
N LEU A 58 5.23 -42.17 34.30
CA LEU A 58 4.25 -41.13 34.00
C LEU A 58 4.70 -40.39 32.78
N GLU A 59 3.90 -40.42 31.70
CA GLU A 59 4.23 -39.74 30.44
C GLU A 59 3.12 -38.77 30.06
N VAL A 60 3.47 -37.53 29.80
CA VAL A 60 2.62 -36.49 29.25
C VAL A 60 3.09 -36.20 27.84
N THR A 61 2.25 -36.47 26.85
CA THR A 61 2.53 -36.17 25.42
C THR A 61 2.06 -34.77 25.04
N PRO A 62 2.66 -34.15 24.02
CA PRO A 62 2.22 -32.84 23.54
C PRO A 62 0.75 -32.83 23.11
N SER A 63 0.08 -31.71 23.38
CA SER A 63 -1.29 -31.46 22.93
C SER A 63 -1.35 -31.45 21.40
N GLN A 64 -2.33 -32.14 20.83
CA GLN A 64 -2.61 -32.21 19.41
C GLN A 64 -3.66 -31.17 18.97
N VAL A 65 -4.03 -30.24 19.85
CA VAL A 65 -4.94 -29.14 19.47
C VAL A 65 -4.34 -28.36 18.32
N ALA A 66 -5.14 -28.14 17.27
CA ALA A 66 -4.70 -27.38 16.10
C ALA A 66 -4.67 -25.88 16.46
N ILE A 67 -3.51 -25.27 16.33
CA ILE A 67 -3.31 -23.83 16.51
C ILE A 67 -2.83 -23.27 15.18
N THR A 68 -3.49 -22.22 14.68
CA THR A 68 -3.10 -21.53 13.46
C THR A 68 -2.66 -20.11 13.83
N VAL A 69 -1.48 -19.72 13.35
CA VAL A 69 -0.92 -18.37 13.53
C VAL A 69 -0.80 -17.72 12.17
N THR A 70 -1.47 -16.58 11.98
CA THR A 70 -1.49 -15.89 10.68
C THR A 70 -1.06 -14.44 10.87
N PRO A 71 -0.18 -13.88 10.00
CA PRO A 71 0.07 -12.45 10.02
C PRO A 71 -1.23 -11.70 9.73
N ARG A 72 -1.38 -10.49 10.26
CA ARG A 72 -2.46 -9.61 9.82
C ARG A 72 -2.15 -9.07 8.44
N ASP A 73 -3.16 -9.05 7.59
CA ASP A 73 -3.11 -8.36 6.32
C ASP A 73 -2.89 -6.85 6.49
N GLY A 74 -2.45 -6.20 5.43
CA GLY A 74 -2.24 -4.76 5.44
C GLY A 74 -2.36 -4.18 4.04
N SER A 75 -2.89 -2.97 3.95
CA SER A 75 -2.96 -2.26 2.68
C SER A 75 -2.76 -0.76 2.87
N LYS A 76 -2.12 -0.12 1.88
CA LYS A 76 -1.97 1.33 1.82
C LYS A 76 -1.77 1.80 0.38
N VAL A 77 -1.96 3.09 0.14
CA VAL A 77 -1.51 3.77 -1.08
C VAL A 77 0.00 4.02 -0.97
N TYR A 78 0.72 3.90 -2.07
CA TYR A 78 2.15 4.18 -2.15
C TYR A 78 2.51 5.54 -1.52
N ASP A 79 3.44 5.52 -0.58
CA ASP A 79 3.92 6.69 0.17
C ASP A 79 5.46 6.70 0.34
N GLY A 80 6.16 5.80 -0.36
CA GLY A 80 7.61 5.64 -0.28
C GLY A 80 8.12 4.99 1.01
N LYS A 81 7.21 4.56 1.90
CA LYS A 81 7.59 3.93 3.17
C LYS A 81 7.27 2.43 3.15
N PRO A 82 8.02 1.61 3.87
CA PRO A 82 7.74 0.18 3.98
C PRO A 82 6.38 -0.09 4.63
N LEU A 83 5.69 -1.15 4.17
CA LEU A 83 4.53 -1.76 4.78
C LEU A 83 4.93 -3.13 5.31
N THR A 84 4.64 -3.39 6.58
CA THR A 84 4.81 -4.67 7.26
C THR A 84 3.51 -5.08 7.91
N SER A 85 3.36 -6.36 8.27
CA SER A 85 2.20 -6.81 9.05
C SER A 85 2.17 -6.12 10.42
N ALA A 86 0.98 -5.65 10.82
CA ALA A 86 0.78 -4.96 12.10
C ALA A 86 0.72 -5.91 13.31
N GLY A 87 0.83 -7.22 13.10
CA GLY A 87 0.78 -8.24 14.15
C GLY A 87 0.32 -9.58 13.63
N ILE A 88 -0.17 -10.41 14.54
CA ILE A 88 -0.62 -11.76 14.26
C ILE A 88 -2.05 -11.97 14.74
N ASP A 89 -2.75 -12.89 14.11
CA ASP A 89 -4.00 -13.48 14.57
C ASP A 89 -3.74 -14.95 14.90
N VAL A 90 -4.33 -15.42 16.00
CA VAL A 90 -4.13 -16.76 16.52
C VAL A 90 -5.50 -17.41 16.69
N ASP A 91 -5.68 -18.57 16.06
CA ASP A 91 -6.88 -19.39 16.18
C ASP A 91 -6.56 -20.74 16.81
N GLY A 92 -7.52 -21.30 17.56
CA GLY A 92 -7.41 -22.60 18.20
C GLY A 92 -6.56 -22.64 19.48
N LEU A 93 -5.99 -21.51 19.94
CA LEU A 93 -5.22 -21.47 21.19
C LEU A 93 -6.16 -21.63 22.40
N PRO A 94 -5.91 -22.59 23.32
CA PRO A 94 -6.75 -22.77 24.49
C PRO A 94 -6.75 -21.57 25.43
N ALA A 95 -7.84 -21.38 26.17
CA ALA A 95 -7.94 -20.31 27.17
C ALA A 95 -6.86 -20.42 28.24
N GLY A 96 -6.31 -19.27 28.65
CA GLY A 96 -5.22 -19.18 29.65
C GLY A 96 -3.83 -19.25 29.04
N PHE A 97 -3.70 -19.37 27.72
CA PHE A 97 -2.42 -19.27 27.02
C PHE A 97 -2.36 -18.02 26.15
N THR A 98 -1.18 -17.51 25.90
CA THR A 98 -0.87 -16.45 24.95
C THR A 98 0.19 -16.94 23.97
N LEU A 99 0.14 -16.46 22.71
CA LEU A 99 1.13 -16.78 21.69
C LEU A 99 1.74 -15.47 21.16
N GLU A 100 3.04 -15.45 21.09
CA GLU A 100 3.84 -14.37 20.49
C GLU A 100 4.63 -14.95 19.31
N ALA A 101 4.71 -14.20 18.22
CA ALA A 101 5.55 -14.54 17.07
C ALA A 101 5.90 -13.28 16.28
N ALA A 102 7.06 -13.25 15.64
CA ALA A 102 7.43 -12.21 14.71
C ALA A 102 6.90 -12.52 13.31
N THR A 103 6.68 -11.47 12.52
CA THR A 103 6.29 -11.58 11.13
C THR A 103 7.45 -11.25 10.20
N LYS A 104 7.50 -11.87 9.03
CA LYS A 104 8.43 -11.61 7.94
C LYS A 104 7.67 -11.06 6.73
N GLY A 105 8.34 -10.22 5.98
CA GLY A 105 7.81 -9.62 4.76
C GLY A 105 7.65 -8.11 4.91
N THR A 106 8.16 -7.41 3.90
CA THR A 106 8.12 -5.95 3.80
C THR A 106 7.97 -5.59 2.33
N ILE A 107 7.04 -4.72 2.02
CA ILE A 107 6.85 -4.18 0.67
C ILE A 107 6.82 -2.66 0.72
N THR A 108 7.50 -2.00 -0.21
CA THR A 108 7.54 -0.53 -0.31
C THR A 108 6.87 -0.05 -1.59
N ASP A 109 7.21 -0.67 -2.72
CA ASP A 109 6.68 -0.33 -4.03
C ASP A 109 5.25 -0.86 -4.24
N ALA A 110 4.51 -0.28 -5.17
CA ALA A 110 3.17 -0.74 -5.51
C ALA A 110 3.20 -2.20 -5.99
N GLY A 111 2.36 -3.03 -5.37
CA GLY A 111 2.31 -4.47 -5.61
C GLY A 111 1.73 -5.22 -4.44
N GLU A 112 1.95 -6.52 -4.44
CA GLU A 112 1.50 -7.44 -3.39
C GLU A 112 2.64 -8.35 -2.95
N LEU A 113 2.74 -8.58 -1.64
CA LEU A 113 3.66 -9.50 -1.00
C LEU A 113 2.92 -10.28 0.08
N LEU A 114 3.17 -11.59 0.18
CA LEU A 114 2.63 -12.39 1.27
C LEU A 114 3.57 -12.31 2.49
N ALA A 115 3.07 -11.71 3.57
CA ALA A 115 3.72 -11.79 4.88
C ALA A 115 3.63 -13.20 5.44
N GLU A 116 4.65 -13.62 6.17
CA GLU A 116 4.77 -14.94 6.77
C GLU A 116 5.08 -14.80 8.27
N ILE A 117 4.80 -15.86 9.03
CA ILE A 117 5.24 -15.98 10.41
C ILE A 117 6.71 -16.46 10.43
N ASP A 118 7.52 -15.86 11.28
CA ASP A 118 8.82 -16.44 11.63
C ASP A 118 8.61 -17.56 12.66
N ALA A 119 8.48 -18.79 12.16
CA ALA A 119 8.20 -19.97 13.00
C ALA A 119 9.24 -20.17 14.12
N SER A 120 10.47 -19.66 13.97
CA SER A 120 11.51 -19.75 15.00
C SER A 120 11.28 -18.82 16.20
N THR A 121 10.37 -17.88 16.08
CA THR A 121 10.04 -16.90 17.12
C THR A 121 8.74 -17.21 17.86
N ILE A 122 8.06 -18.31 17.51
CA ILE A 122 6.81 -18.71 18.16
C ILE A 122 7.11 -19.09 19.61
N VAL A 123 6.46 -18.39 20.54
CA VAL A 123 6.51 -18.68 21.97
C VAL A 123 5.08 -18.72 22.50
N ILE A 124 4.70 -19.85 23.09
CA ILE A 124 3.41 -20.02 23.79
C ILE A 124 3.67 -19.93 25.28
N LYS A 125 2.98 -19.02 25.96
CA LYS A 125 3.10 -18.80 27.40
C LYS A 125 1.82 -19.20 28.13
N ASN A 126 1.96 -19.75 29.33
CA ASN A 126 0.83 -19.99 30.23
C ASN A 126 0.46 -18.71 31.00
N ALA A 127 -0.55 -18.79 31.86
CA ALA A 127 -1.02 -17.67 32.70
C ALA A 127 0.06 -17.14 33.68
N ALA A 128 1.08 -17.94 34.00
CA ALA A 128 2.22 -17.52 34.81
C ALA A 128 3.34 -16.83 34.00
N GLY A 129 3.18 -16.76 32.65
CA GLY A 129 4.19 -16.20 31.75
C GLY A 129 5.32 -17.16 31.39
N GLU A 130 5.23 -18.43 31.77
CA GLU A 130 6.23 -19.45 31.48
C GLU A 130 6.10 -19.94 30.03
N ASP A 131 7.23 -20.18 29.36
CA ASP A 131 7.27 -20.76 28.03
C ASP A 131 6.86 -22.25 28.10
N VAL A 132 5.76 -22.55 27.45
CA VAL A 132 5.18 -23.88 27.34
C VAL A 132 5.00 -24.34 25.88
N THR A 133 5.76 -23.76 24.97
CA THR A 133 5.69 -24.04 23.52
C THR A 133 5.80 -25.54 23.23
N ALA A 134 6.69 -26.23 23.91
CA ALA A 134 6.87 -27.69 23.79
C ALA A 134 5.64 -28.52 24.17
N GLN A 135 4.67 -27.92 24.85
CA GLN A 135 3.41 -28.61 25.21
C GLN A 135 2.43 -28.74 24.02
N PHE A 136 2.72 -28.10 22.89
CA PHE A 136 1.85 -28.07 21.72
C PHE A 136 2.60 -28.59 20.49
N ALA A 137 2.09 -29.64 19.87
CA ALA A 137 2.73 -30.26 18.70
C ALA A 137 2.14 -29.81 17.36
N ASN A 138 0.95 -29.23 17.35
CA ASN A 138 0.22 -28.94 16.11
C ASN A 138 0.01 -27.42 15.95
N VAL A 139 1.12 -26.71 15.70
CA VAL A 139 1.12 -25.28 15.41
C VAL A 139 1.43 -25.07 13.94
N THR A 140 0.53 -24.40 13.21
CA THR A 140 0.66 -24.12 11.78
C THR A 140 0.75 -22.62 11.52
N CYS A 141 1.55 -22.24 10.51
CA CYS A 141 1.75 -20.85 10.13
C CYS A 141 1.01 -20.54 8.83
N GLY A 142 0.13 -19.56 8.88
CA GLY A 142 -0.54 -18.98 7.72
C GLY A 142 0.27 -17.85 7.07
N LYS A 143 -0.28 -17.31 5.98
CA LYS A 143 0.25 -16.14 5.27
C LYS A 143 -0.86 -15.14 5.06
N ALA A 144 -0.51 -13.84 4.97
CA ALA A 144 -1.47 -12.76 4.72
C ALA A 144 -0.91 -11.75 3.71
N PRO A 145 -1.75 -11.14 2.86
CA PRO A 145 -1.30 -10.19 1.87
C PRO A 145 -0.94 -8.83 2.50
N LEU A 146 0.17 -8.26 2.03
CA LEU A 146 0.52 -6.86 2.17
C LEU A 146 0.39 -6.21 0.80
N ILE A 147 -0.47 -5.20 0.67
CA ILE A 147 -0.82 -4.59 -0.60
C ILE A 147 -0.46 -3.11 -0.57
N VAL A 148 0.41 -2.68 -1.48
CA VAL A 148 0.65 -1.25 -1.75
C VAL A 148 0.00 -0.92 -3.09
N THR A 149 -1.03 -0.08 -3.07
CA THR A 149 -1.72 0.36 -4.27
C THR A 149 -1.02 1.55 -4.91
N LYS A 150 -1.11 1.69 -6.23
CA LYS A 150 -0.56 2.82 -6.96
C LYS A 150 -1.13 4.13 -6.44
N ARG A 151 -0.27 5.16 -6.37
CA ARG A 151 -0.65 6.51 -5.96
C ARG A 151 -1.26 7.27 -7.15
N PRO A 152 -2.53 7.70 -7.07
CA PRO A 152 -3.16 8.41 -8.18
C PRO A 152 -2.61 9.83 -8.30
N VAL A 153 -2.25 10.21 -9.53
CA VAL A 153 -1.81 11.57 -9.87
C VAL A 153 -2.34 11.98 -11.23
N THR A 154 -2.71 13.25 -11.38
CA THR A 154 -3.07 13.82 -12.68
C THR A 154 -1.99 14.83 -13.08
N VAL A 155 -1.48 14.70 -14.29
CA VAL A 155 -0.49 15.60 -14.87
C VAL A 155 -1.15 16.30 -16.05
N THR A 156 -1.07 17.63 -16.06
CA THR A 156 -1.65 18.47 -17.13
C THR A 156 -0.56 19.28 -17.82
N SER A 157 -0.51 19.22 -19.16
CA SER A 157 0.36 20.11 -19.92
C SER A 157 -0.23 21.50 -20.04
N ALA A 158 0.63 22.51 -20.22
CA ALA A 158 0.22 23.88 -20.31
C ALA A 158 -0.55 24.19 -21.61
N THR A 159 -1.49 25.12 -21.52
CA THR A 159 -2.18 25.75 -22.64
C THR A 159 -1.43 27.03 -23.05
N ASP A 160 -1.31 27.31 -24.35
CA ASP A 160 -0.72 28.52 -24.87
C ASP A 160 -1.39 28.99 -26.17
N SER A 161 -1.22 30.26 -26.50
CA SER A 161 -1.76 30.82 -27.72
C SER A 161 -0.85 31.91 -28.31
N LYS A 162 -0.81 32.02 -29.65
CA LYS A 162 -0.13 33.11 -30.35
C LYS A 162 -0.88 33.50 -31.61
N VAL A 163 -0.58 34.69 -32.12
CA VAL A 163 -0.97 35.13 -33.48
C VAL A 163 -0.08 34.44 -34.51
N TYR A 164 -0.64 34.05 -35.64
CA TYR A 164 0.07 33.39 -36.73
C TYR A 164 1.25 34.21 -37.21
N ASP A 165 2.43 33.61 -37.16
CA ASP A 165 3.71 34.18 -37.61
C ASP A 165 4.52 33.25 -38.52
N GLY A 166 3.92 32.11 -38.91
CA GLY A 166 4.55 31.08 -39.74
C GLY A 166 5.44 30.10 -39.00
N ALA A 167 5.69 30.30 -37.70
CA ALA A 167 6.48 29.38 -36.87
C ALA A 167 5.56 28.48 -36.04
N ALA A 168 6.06 27.30 -35.61
CA ALA A 168 5.34 26.39 -34.71
C ALA A 168 5.18 27.02 -33.31
N LEU A 169 4.01 26.85 -32.71
CA LEU A 169 3.76 27.08 -31.29
C LEU A 169 4.00 25.76 -30.55
N THR A 170 4.92 25.79 -29.60
CA THR A 170 5.21 24.70 -28.68
C THR A 170 5.24 25.19 -27.24
N LYS A 171 4.80 24.40 -26.28
CA LYS A 171 4.83 24.73 -24.85
C LYS A 171 5.29 23.51 -24.04
N HIS A 172 6.55 23.52 -23.63
CA HIS A 172 7.19 22.41 -22.95
C HIS A 172 7.07 22.56 -21.43
N GLU A 173 5.84 22.64 -20.94
CA GLU A 173 5.52 22.73 -19.52
C GLU A 173 4.38 21.78 -19.18
N ALA A 174 4.52 21.03 -18.07
CA ALA A 174 3.46 20.24 -17.47
C ALA A 174 3.59 20.25 -15.95
N THR A 175 2.47 20.13 -15.28
CA THR A 175 2.41 20.16 -13.81
C THR A 175 1.50 19.08 -13.28
N VAL A 176 1.74 18.62 -12.05
CA VAL A 176 0.81 17.76 -11.32
C VAL A 176 -0.35 18.63 -10.83
N THR A 177 -1.54 18.39 -11.39
CA THR A 177 -2.75 19.18 -11.10
C THR A 177 -3.67 18.54 -10.08
N ALA A 178 -3.53 17.22 -9.88
CA ALA A 178 -4.23 16.49 -8.80
C ALA A 178 -3.34 15.38 -8.25
N GLY A 179 -3.51 15.06 -6.97
CA GLY A 179 -2.62 14.18 -6.24
C GLY A 179 -1.30 14.86 -5.88
N SER A 180 -0.30 14.09 -5.52
CA SER A 180 1.06 14.58 -5.22
C SER A 180 2.06 13.45 -5.38
N LEU A 181 3.30 13.78 -5.70
CA LEU A 181 4.41 12.83 -5.66
C LEU A 181 4.86 12.59 -4.22
N VAL A 182 5.56 11.49 -3.99
CA VAL A 182 6.28 11.24 -2.75
C VAL A 182 7.46 12.19 -2.66
N GLU A 183 7.81 12.61 -1.46
CA GLU A 183 8.91 13.55 -1.22
C GLU A 183 10.23 13.02 -1.79
N GLY A 184 10.92 13.86 -2.57
CA GLY A 184 12.18 13.52 -3.23
C GLY A 184 12.01 12.81 -4.59
N GLU A 185 10.79 12.53 -5.02
CA GLU A 185 10.48 12.00 -6.34
C GLU A 185 10.07 13.11 -7.31
N SER A 186 10.25 12.87 -8.60
CA SER A 186 9.92 13.83 -9.66
C SER A 186 9.53 13.13 -10.95
N PHE A 187 8.75 13.82 -11.79
CA PHE A 187 8.49 13.40 -13.16
C PHE A 187 9.30 14.23 -14.16
N GLY A 188 9.74 13.60 -15.22
CA GLY A 188 10.20 14.22 -16.45
C GLY A 188 9.08 14.19 -17.49
N TYR A 189 9.19 15.02 -18.52
CA TYR A 189 8.20 15.14 -19.58
C TYR A 189 8.85 15.24 -20.96
N ASP A 190 8.32 14.48 -21.93
CA ASP A 190 8.65 14.65 -23.34
C ASP A 190 7.41 15.19 -24.06
N PHE A 191 7.56 16.35 -24.71
CA PHE A 191 6.50 17.02 -25.42
C PHE A 191 6.59 16.72 -26.91
N THR A 192 5.43 16.43 -27.50
CA THR A 192 5.26 16.18 -28.94
C THR A 192 4.19 17.08 -29.56
N GLY A 193 3.47 17.86 -28.72
CA GLY A 193 2.45 18.79 -29.20
C GLY A 193 3.05 20.00 -29.86
N GLU A 194 2.53 20.36 -31.06
CA GLU A 194 2.84 21.60 -31.79
C GLU A 194 1.64 22.06 -32.60
N GLN A 195 1.54 23.38 -32.83
CA GLN A 195 0.53 23.99 -33.69
C GLN A 195 1.18 25.09 -34.57
N THR A 196 1.13 24.92 -35.90
CA THR A 196 1.73 25.91 -36.83
C THR A 196 0.65 26.67 -37.60
N ALA A 197 -0.35 25.96 -38.12
CA ALA A 197 -1.46 26.61 -38.83
C ALA A 197 -2.45 27.28 -37.88
N VAL A 198 -3.23 28.24 -38.36
CA VAL A 198 -4.36 28.81 -37.62
C VAL A 198 -5.32 27.69 -37.21
N GLY A 199 -5.64 27.62 -35.92
CA GLY A 199 -6.44 26.55 -35.31
C GLY A 199 -5.90 26.16 -33.96
N SER A 200 -6.32 24.98 -33.45
CA SER A 200 -5.91 24.45 -32.17
C SER A 200 -5.54 22.99 -32.27
N SER A 201 -4.57 22.57 -31.47
CA SER A 201 -4.17 21.18 -31.26
C SER A 201 -3.86 20.93 -29.78
N ASP A 202 -3.86 19.66 -29.38
CA ASP A 202 -3.47 19.26 -28.02
C ASP A 202 -1.96 19.43 -27.82
N ASN A 203 -1.57 19.95 -26.66
CA ASN A 203 -0.19 19.96 -26.20
C ASN A 203 0.18 18.59 -25.64
N THR A 204 0.35 17.62 -26.53
CA THR A 204 0.61 16.22 -26.20
C THR A 204 1.99 16.02 -25.57
N PHE A 205 2.07 15.11 -24.59
CA PHE A 205 3.30 14.80 -23.88
C PHE A 205 3.27 13.37 -23.34
N THR A 206 4.42 12.88 -22.92
CA THR A 206 4.55 11.63 -22.16
C THR A 206 5.27 11.87 -20.84
N VAL A 207 4.83 11.18 -19.78
CA VAL A 207 5.49 11.25 -18.47
C VAL A 207 6.63 10.24 -18.44
N LYS A 208 7.79 10.67 -17.95
CA LYS A 208 8.96 9.84 -17.67
C LYS A 208 9.31 9.81 -16.20
N ALA A 209 9.98 8.77 -15.78
CA ALA A 209 10.57 8.73 -14.44
C ALA A 209 11.63 9.83 -14.30
N GLY A 210 11.51 10.62 -13.27
CA GLY A 210 12.55 11.55 -12.84
C GLY A 210 13.47 10.90 -11.78
N ALA A 211 14.14 11.72 -11.00
CA ALA A 211 15.04 11.23 -9.97
C ALA A 211 14.26 10.42 -8.91
N ASN A 212 14.83 9.27 -8.52
CA ASN A 212 14.31 8.39 -7.47
C ASN A 212 12.87 7.88 -7.66
N THR A 213 12.33 7.96 -8.88
CA THR A 213 10.92 7.69 -9.16
C THR A 213 10.78 6.42 -9.99
N SER A 214 9.88 5.52 -9.58
CA SER A 214 9.34 4.45 -10.42
C SER A 214 7.92 4.79 -10.82
N LEU A 215 7.65 4.84 -12.14
CA LEU A 215 6.30 5.09 -12.65
C LEU A 215 5.31 3.98 -12.28
N ASP A 216 5.82 2.78 -11.96
CA ASP A 216 4.99 1.65 -11.54
C ASP A 216 4.27 1.90 -10.21
N ASN A 217 4.78 2.83 -9.40
CA ASN A 217 4.20 3.23 -8.13
C ASN A 217 3.04 4.23 -8.27
N TYR A 218 2.80 4.72 -9.48
CA TYR A 218 1.81 5.75 -9.75
C TYR A 218 0.73 5.27 -10.74
N ASP A 219 -0.50 5.72 -10.50
CA ASP A 219 -1.60 5.67 -11.47
C ASP A 219 -1.73 7.05 -12.09
N ILE A 220 -1.16 7.21 -13.30
CA ILE A 220 -0.94 8.52 -13.92
C ILE A 220 -2.03 8.79 -14.94
N THR A 221 -2.85 9.81 -14.66
CA THR A 221 -3.78 10.39 -15.62
C THR A 221 -3.10 11.57 -16.31
N GLN A 222 -3.00 11.53 -17.65
CA GLN A 222 -2.44 12.63 -18.45
C GLN A 222 -3.57 13.43 -19.07
N VAL A 223 -3.51 14.77 -18.94
CA VAL A 223 -4.46 15.72 -19.52
C VAL A 223 -3.69 16.69 -20.40
N SER A 224 -4.01 16.75 -21.68
CA SER A 224 -3.37 17.70 -22.61
C SER A 224 -4.00 19.09 -22.46
N GLY A 225 -3.16 20.11 -22.34
CA GLY A 225 -3.51 21.49 -22.59
C GLY A 225 -3.70 21.75 -24.09
N MET A 226 -4.04 22.96 -24.48
CA MET A 226 -4.36 23.35 -25.85
C MET A 226 -3.36 24.37 -26.38
N LEU A 227 -2.82 24.16 -27.58
CA LEU A 227 -2.02 25.11 -28.33
C LEU A 227 -2.92 25.75 -29.40
N THR A 228 -3.05 27.09 -29.38
CA THR A 228 -3.92 27.83 -30.31
C THR A 228 -3.15 28.87 -31.10
N VAL A 229 -3.21 28.78 -32.42
CA VAL A 229 -2.70 29.82 -33.34
C VAL A 229 -3.88 30.60 -33.89
N ILE A 230 -3.88 31.91 -33.62
CA ILE A 230 -4.96 32.83 -33.99
C ILE A 230 -4.58 33.51 -35.30
N ALA A 231 -5.57 33.76 -36.17
CA ALA A 231 -5.34 34.46 -37.44
C ALA A 231 -4.75 35.87 -37.20
N TYR A 232 -3.73 36.22 -38.00
CA TYR A 232 -3.23 37.61 -38.04
C TYR A 232 -4.31 38.51 -38.64
N THR A 233 -4.74 39.50 -37.92
CA THR A 233 -5.63 40.58 -38.43
C THR A 233 -4.79 41.82 -38.65
N PRO A 234 -4.54 42.22 -39.89
CA PRO A 234 -3.83 43.47 -40.15
C PRO A 234 -4.58 44.63 -39.50
N PRO A 235 -3.86 45.65 -38.99
CA PRO A 235 -4.49 46.87 -38.51
C PRO A 235 -5.29 47.51 -39.69
N ALA A 236 -6.52 47.94 -39.39
CA ALA A 236 -7.34 48.65 -40.38
C ALA A 236 -6.52 49.84 -40.97
N PRO A 237 -6.53 50.07 -42.27
CA PRO A 237 -5.91 51.27 -42.85
C PRO A 237 -6.45 52.49 -42.08
N GLY A 238 -5.55 53.29 -41.55
CA GLY A 238 -5.92 54.53 -40.87
C GLY A 238 -6.81 55.38 -41.82
N PRO A 239 -7.73 56.25 -41.29
CA PRO A 239 -8.52 57.14 -42.12
C PRO A 239 -7.56 57.89 -43.00
N GLY A 240 -7.70 57.69 -44.32
CA GLY A 240 -6.81 58.36 -45.31
C GLY A 240 -6.81 59.82 -45.05
N THR A 241 -5.59 60.38 -44.94
CA THR A 241 -5.40 61.78 -45.09
C THR A 241 -5.87 62.10 -46.47
N ASP A 242 -6.96 62.89 -46.57
CA ASP A 242 -7.47 63.43 -47.79
C ASP A 242 -6.30 64.10 -48.57
N GLU A 243 -5.93 63.45 -49.66
CA GLU A 243 -5.05 64.02 -50.64
C GLU A 243 -5.77 65.26 -51.18
N PRO A 244 -5.18 66.49 -51.10
CA PRO A 244 -5.85 67.63 -51.67
C PRO A 244 -5.91 67.52 -53.20
N THR A 245 -7.13 67.53 -53.71
CA THR A 245 -7.48 67.54 -55.13
C THR A 245 -6.63 68.59 -55.89
N PRO A 246 -5.96 68.24 -56.98
CA PRO A 246 -5.23 69.24 -57.83
C PRO A 246 -6.21 70.13 -58.58
N GLY A 247 -6.23 71.41 -58.25
CA GLY A 247 -6.91 72.44 -59.06
C GLY A 247 -6.24 72.65 -60.44
N PRO A 248 -7.01 73.03 -61.46
CA PRO A 248 -6.53 73.03 -62.85
C PRO A 248 -5.60 74.20 -63.21
N GLY A 249 -4.45 73.86 -63.75
CA GLY A 249 -3.73 74.46 -64.83
C GLY A 249 -3.11 75.86 -64.71
N LYS A 250 -1.79 75.91 -64.80
CA LYS A 250 -1.09 76.79 -65.80
C LYS A 250 0.33 76.30 -65.99
N ASN A 251 0.71 76.10 -67.26
CA ASN A 251 2.00 75.76 -67.82
C ASN A 251 2.76 77.10 -68.16
N PRO A 252 3.97 77.10 -68.71
CA PRO A 252 5.28 76.70 -68.15
C PRO A 252 6.30 77.91 -68.17
N SER A 253 7.42 77.79 -67.50
CA SER A 253 8.66 78.42 -67.94
C SER A 253 9.87 77.77 -67.21
N THR A 254 10.76 77.23 -67.98
CA THR A 254 12.15 76.93 -67.77
C THR A 254 13.02 78.16 -67.75
N PRO A 255 14.37 78.20 -67.49
CA PRO A 255 15.21 77.30 -66.72
C PRO A 255 16.21 78.09 -65.81
N ASN A 256 16.98 77.48 -64.97
CA ASN A 256 18.41 77.53 -64.78
C ASN A 256 18.84 77.12 -63.36
N GLY A 257 19.79 76.21 -63.33
CA GLY A 257 20.50 75.84 -62.16
C GLY A 257 21.60 76.82 -61.75
N PRO A 258 22.67 76.42 -61.10
CA PRO A 258 22.86 75.54 -59.99
C PRO A 258 23.48 76.28 -58.77
N THR A 259 23.65 75.63 -57.64
CA THR A 259 24.82 75.68 -56.73
C THR A 259 24.44 75.27 -55.31
N ASN A 260 25.00 74.22 -54.89
CA ASN A 260 26.06 74.12 -53.90
C ASN A 260 25.74 74.38 -52.42
N SER A 261 26.00 73.38 -51.67
CA SER A 261 26.87 73.39 -50.48
C SER A 261 26.25 73.39 -49.10
N SER A 262 26.70 72.42 -48.43
CA SER A 262 27.20 72.39 -47.03
C SER A 262 26.17 72.25 -45.90
N ASP A 263 26.14 71.10 -45.33
CA ASP A 263 26.92 70.78 -44.12
C ASP A 263 26.32 71.27 -42.80
N VAL A 264 26.38 70.37 -41.89
CA VAL A 264 26.50 70.48 -40.43
C VAL A 264 25.43 69.72 -39.61
N THR A 265 25.79 68.54 -39.17
CA THR A 265 25.51 68.05 -37.83
C THR A 265 26.16 68.99 -36.78
N PRO A 266 25.86 69.02 -35.49
CA PRO A 266 25.53 67.85 -34.59
C PRO A 266 24.70 68.19 -33.33
N SER A 267 24.40 67.09 -32.61
CA SER A 267 24.55 66.98 -31.13
C SER A 267 23.61 67.64 -30.12
N GLY A 268 23.31 66.87 -29.12
CA GLY A 268 22.93 67.26 -27.76
C GLY A 268 21.72 66.53 -27.20
N SER A 269 21.92 65.43 -26.59
CA SER A 269 22.07 65.22 -25.14
C SER A 269 21.19 66.11 -24.26
N THR A 270 20.30 65.44 -23.52
CA THR A 270 20.25 65.49 -22.05
C THR A 270 18.95 64.80 -21.51
N THR A 271 19.11 63.79 -20.69
CA THR A 271 18.27 63.50 -19.54
C THR A 271 18.38 64.63 -18.51
N PRO A 272 17.53 64.86 -17.54
CA PRO A 272 17.33 63.95 -16.42
C PRO A 272 15.93 63.97 -15.71
N ASP A 273 15.77 62.98 -14.89
CA ASP A 273 15.21 62.94 -13.52
C ASP A 273 13.85 63.66 -13.24
N ASP A 274 12.93 62.99 -12.52
CA ASP A 274 12.93 62.86 -11.08
C ASP A 274 11.62 62.23 -10.55
N MET A 275 11.78 61.32 -9.62
CA MET A 275 11.13 61.15 -8.33
C MET A 275 9.63 61.07 -8.15
N GLY A 276 9.34 60.05 -7.37
CA GLY A 276 8.49 60.10 -6.20
C GLY A 276 7.28 59.18 -6.25
N SER A 277 6.95 58.32 -5.42
CA SER A 277 7.27 57.97 -4.05
C SER A 277 6.43 56.78 -3.69
N VAL A 278 7.01 55.86 -2.99
CA VAL A 278 6.34 54.84 -2.15
C VAL A 278 5.60 55.53 -0.99
N PRO A 279 4.57 54.97 -0.44
CA PRO A 279 4.69 54.65 0.97
C PRO A 279 4.32 53.20 1.33
N THR A 280 5.16 52.74 2.16
CA THR A 280 5.24 51.61 3.02
C THR A 280 4.22 51.68 4.20
N ALA A 281 3.93 50.46 4.67
CA ALA A 281 3.64 50.08 6.05
C ALA A 281 2.23 50.40 6.59
N THR A 282 1.63 49.49 7.35
CA THR A 282 1.95 48.91 8.65
C THR A 282 0.92 47.84 8.97
N ASP A 283 1.31 46.64 9.31
CA ASP A 283 1.40 46.01 10.64
C ASP A 283 0.23 46.29 11.60
N SER A 284 -0.46 45.18 12.00
CA SER A 284 -0.99 44.90 13.34
C SER A 284 -1.61 43.53 13.42
N LYS A 285 -0.96 42.56 13.91
CA LYS A 285 -0.97 41.77 15.15
C LYS A 285 -2.18 41.97 16.09
N ALA A 286 -2.88 40.85 16.36
CA ALA A 286 -3.44 40.40 17.64
C ALA A 286 -4.18 39.08 17.43
N THR A 287 -3.69 37.92 17.81
CA THR A 287 -3.76 37.23 19.10
C THR A 287 -5.04 37.51 19.89
N THR A 288 -5.87 36.46 20.02
CA THR A 288 -6.39 35.97 21.28
C THR A 288 -7.17 34.65 21.10
N THR A 289 -6.70 33.60 21.74
CA THR A 289 -7.48 32.54 22.39
C THR A 289 -8.13 33.12 23.65
N PRO A 290 -9.26 32.60 24.12
CA PRO A 290 -9.27 31.79 25.32
C PRO A 290 -10.25 30.60 25.22
N LYS A 291 -9.92 29.43 25.64
CA LYS A 291 -9.91 28.72 26.91
C LYS A 291 -11.22 28.84 27.75
N SER A 292 -11.73 27.65 27.94
CA SER A 292 -12.15 27.00 29.20
C SER A 292 -13.58 27.14 29.73
N ALA A 293 -14.06 25.97 30.04
CA ALA A 293 -14.76 25.55 31.26
C ALA A 293 -16.22 25.97 31.38
N ASP A 294 -17.12 25.21 31.84
CA ASP A 294 -17.29 24.21 32.87
C ASP A 294 -18.75 23.75 32.87
N LYS A 295 -18.98 22.49 33.05
CA LYS A 295 -19.54 21.84 34.22
C LYS A 295 -21.08 21.83 34.40
N ALA A 296 -21.46 20.59 34.56
CA ALA A 296 -22.40 20.03 35.52
C ALA A 296 -23.89 20.08 35.17
N THR A 297 -24.53 19.00 35.24
CA THR A 297 -25.01 18.15 36.27
C THR A 297 -26.47 17.76 36.04
N SER A 298 -26.73 16.50 36.11
CA SER A 298 -27.78 15.81 36.86
C SER A 298 -29.23 15.76 36.33
N GLY A 299 -29.68 14.54 36.41
CA GLY A 299 -31.03 14.17 36.78
C GLY A 299 -31.66 13.13 35.87
N ASN A 300 -31.56 11.86 36.25
CA ASN A 300 -32.60 10.96 36.79
C ASN A 300 -33.99 11.13 36.12
N ASP A 301 -34.57 10.10 35.64
CA ASP A 301 -35.27 8.94 36.17
C ASP A 301 -36.00 8.24 35.04
N ALA A 302 -35.82 6.98 34.87
CA ALA A 302 -36.64 5.83 35.30
C ALA A 302 -38.01 5.64 34.62
N GLN A 303 -38.21 4.39 34.31
CA GLN A 303 -39.44 3.59 34.13
C GLN A 303 -39.87 3.35 32.68
N SER A 304 -39.68 2.12 32.21
CA SER A 304 -40.56 0.91 32.40
C SER A 304 -41.80 0.90 31.56
N GLU A 305 -41.97 -0.23 30.96
CA GLU A 305 -43.15 -1.01 30.52
C GLU A 305 -43.27 -1.14 29.02
N GLU A 306 -42.96 -2.29 28.52
CA GLU A 306 -43.73 -3.56 28.37
C GLU A 306 -44.88 -3.48 27.37
N ARG A 307 -44.79 -4.41 26.42
CA ARG A 307 -45.84 -5.14 25.72
C ARG A 307 -46.39 -4.62 24.39
N GLN A 308 -46.24 -5.54 23.47
CA GLN A 308 -47.24 -6.25 22.67
C GLN A 308 -47.06 -6.15 21.18
N SER A 309 -46.66 -7.29 20.58
CA SER A 309 -47.10 -7.66 19.23
C SER A 309 -48.61 -7.88 19.21
N PRO A 310 -49.32 -7.68 18.09
CA PRO A 310 -49.38 -8.73 17.12
C PRO A 310 -49.55 -8.35 15.64
N ASP A 311 -49.16 -9.32 14.82
CA ASP A 311 -49.82 -9.83 13.62
C ASP A 311 -49.98 -9.01 12.34
N SER A 312 -49.35 -9.64 11.30
CA SER A 312 -49.90 -9.90 9.98
C SER A 312 -50.15 -8.73 9.03
N ALA A 313 -49.25 -8.54 8.07
CA ALA A 313 -49.68 -8.30 6.70
C ALA A 313 -48.56 -8.74 5.72
N SER A 314 -48.90 -9.74 4.95
CA SER A 314 -48.24 -10.21 3.74
C SER A 314 -47.92 -9.03 2.79
N GLY A 315 -46.64 -8.84 2.52
CA GLY A 315 -46.14 -8.02 1.44
C GLY A 315 -44.99 -8.77 0.78
N ALA A 316 -45.20 -9.19 -0.45
CA ALA A 316 -44.21 -9.84 -1.28
C ALA A 316 -42.98 -8.96 -1.42
N GLU A 317 -41.91 -9.28 -0.71
CA GLU A 317 -40.59 -8.69 -0.95
C GLU A 317 -40.00 -9.31 -2.21
N GLN A 318 -39.90 -8.49 -3.24
CA GLN A 318 -39.05 -8.77 -4.39
C GLN A 318 -37.58 -8.86 -3.89
N PRO A 319 -36.82 -9.90 -4.29
CA PRO A 319 -35.42 -9.95 -3.94
C PRO A 319 -34.70 -8.82 -4.70
N THR A 320 -34.29 -7.80 -4.00
CA THR A 320 -33.31 -6.85 -4.49
C THR A 320 -32.02 -7.64 -4.73
N SER A 321 -31.85 -8.08 -5.96
CA SER A 321 -30.64 -8.71 -6.46
C SER A 321 -29.48 -7.77 -6.20
N CYS A 322 -28.72 -8.06 -5.17
CA CYS A 322 -27.57 -7.27 -4.75
C CYS A 322 -26.53 -7.35 -5.87
N TRP A 323 -26.40 -6.28 -6.67
CA TRP A 323 -25.45 -6.19 -7.79
C TRP A 323 -24.00 -6.45 -7.33
N VAL A 324 -23.70 -6.31 -6.04
CA VAL A 324 -22.46 -6.70 -5.38
C VAL A 324 -22.16 -8.20 -5.57
N HIS A 325 -23.19 -9.06 -5.59
CA HIS A 325 -23.04 -10.50 -5.85
C HIS A 325 -22.59 -10.79 -7.30
N TRP A 326 -23.06 -9.98 -8.24
CA TRP A 326 -22.65 -10.06 -9.65
C TRP A 326 -21.21 -9.60 -9.86
N LEU A 327 -20.74 -8.57 -9.14
CA LEU A 327 -19.36 -8.11 -9.19
C LEU A 327 -18.39 -9.15 -8.61
N MET A 328 -18.78 -9.84 -7.53
CA MET A 328 -17.99 -10.93 -6.96
C MET A 328 -17.87 -12.11 -7.93
N ILE A 329 -18.95 -12.48 -8.61
CA ILE A 329 -18.97 -13.58 -9.62
C ILE A 329 -18.12 -13.19 -10.83
N LEU A 330 -18.22 -11.95 -11.32
CA LEU A 330 -17.39 -11.47 -12.43
C LEU A 330 -15.89 -11.40 -12.04
N GLY A 331 -15.57 -11.01 -10.81
CA GLY A 331 -14.20 -10.99 -10.30
C GLY A 331 -13.58 -12.39 -10.24
N THR A 332 -14.33 -13.39 -9.76
CA THR A 332 -13.85 -14.79 -9.72
C THR A 332 -13.67 -15.39 -11.10
N ILE A 333 -14.55 -15.08 -12.07
CA ILE A 333 -14.41 -15.51 -13.47
C ILE A 333 -13.18 -14.86 -14.11
N ALA A 334 -12.94 -13.57 -13.88
CA ALA A 334 -11.79 -12.86 -14.43
C ALA A 334 -10.46 -13.43 -13.91
N THR A 335 -10.37 -13.77 -12.60
CA THR A 335 -9.18 -14.40 -12.02
C THR A 335 -8.93 -15.81 -12.56
N LEU A 336 -9.98 -16.60 -12.77
CA LEU A 336 -9.86 -17.94 -13.36
C LEU A 336 -9.39 -17.88 -14.82
N VAL A 337 -9.93 -16.94 -15.61
CA VAL A 337 -9.52 -16.74 -17.01
C VAL A 337 -8.07 -16.24 -17.08
N TYR A 338 -7.69 -15.29 -16.22
CA TYR A 338 -6.31 -14.82 -16.15
C TYR A 338 -5.33 -15.94 -15.76
N GLY A 339 -5.66 -16.74 -14.76
CA GLY A 339 -4.88 -17.91 -14.36
C GLY A 339 -4.71 -18.93 -15.48
N ALA A 340 -5.77 -19.20 -16.26
CA ALA A 340 -5.72 -20.07 -17.41
C ALA A 340 -4.82 -19.52 -18.54
N VAL A 341 -4.90 -18.23 -18.82
CA VAL A 341 -4.06 -17.57 -19.84
C VAL A 341 -2.59 -17.57 -19.45
N VAL A 342 -2.27 -17.30 -18.19
CA VAL A 342 -0.90 -17.34 -17.67
C VAL A 342 -0.34 -18.76 -17.73
N SER A 343 -1.14 -19.76 -17.36
CA SER A 343 -0.77 -21.18 -17.42
C SER A 343 -0.50 -21.65 -18.85
N LEU A 344 -1.35 -21.24 -19.82
CA LEU A 344 -1.15 -21.53 -21.24
C LEU A 344 0.09 -20.84 -21.82
N ARG A 345 0.38 -19.61 -21.42
CA ARG A 345 1.63 -18.92 -21.81
C ARG A 345 2.86 -19.61 -21.27
N ARG A 346 2.85 -20.04 -20.00
CA ARG A 346 3.96 -20.82 -19.42
C ARG A 346 4.19 -22.12 -20.17
N ARG A 347 3.14 -22.90 -20.48
CA ARG A 347 3.27 -24.14 -21.25
C ARG A 347 3.82 -23.93 -22.66
N ARG A 348 3.49 -22.80 -23.31
CA ARG A 348 4.04 -22.47 -24.63
C ARG A 348 5.51 -22.08 -24.57
N MET A 349 5.94 -21.37 -23.50
CA MET A 349 7.37 -21.03 -23.32
C MET A 349 8.22 -22.26 -23.00
N THR A 350 7.73 -23.17 -22.14
CA THR A 350 8.46 -24.41 -21.86
C THR A 350 8.58 -25.30 -23.10
N ALA A 351 7.52 -25.45 -23.88
CA ALA A 351 7.54 -26.22 -25.12
C ALA A 351 8.47 -25.61 -26.21
N ALA A 352 8.63 -24.29 -26.21
CA ALA A 352 9.58 -23.62 -27.12
C ALA A 352 11.03 -23.84 -26.69
N LEU A 353 11.30 -23.79 -25.39
CA LEU A 353 12.63 -24.07 -24.80
C LEU A 353 13.06 -25.55 -25.00
N ASP A 354 12.13 -26.49 -24.82
CA ASP A 354 12.37 -27.91 -25.04
C ASP A 354 12.72 -28.17 -26.51
N LYS A 355 12.05 -27.50 -27.43
CA LYS A 355 12.32 -27.62 -28.87
C LYS A 355 13.67 -27.03 -29.29
N GLU A 356 14.11 -25.93 -28.69
CA GLU A 356 15.45 -25.36 -28.88
C GLU A 356 16.54 -26.27 -28.31
N MET A 357 16.30 -26.85 -27.14
CA MET A 357 17.24 -27.75 -26.48
C MET A 357 17.42 -29.04 -27.25
N ASP A 358 16.34 -29.62 -27.82
CA ASP A 358 16.38 -30.78 -28.70
C ASP A 358 17.12 -30.47 -30.01
N ALA A 359 16.98 -29.28 -30.56
CA ALA A 359 17.68 -28.84 -31.74
C ALA A 359 19.22 -28.70 -31.52
N VAL A 360 19.61 -28.18 -30.36
CA VAL A 360 21.01 -28.06 -29.96
C VAL A 360 21.62 -29.43 -29.69
N LEU A 361 20.91 -30.34 -29.03
CA LEU A 361 21.37 -31.70 -28.75
C LEU A 361 21.48 -32.56 -30.02
N SER A 362 20.60 -32.38 -30.99
CA SER A 362 20.69 -33.09 -32.28
C SER A 362 21.83 -32.57 -33.16
N GLY A 363 22.09 -31.25 -33.14
CA GLY A 363 23.24 -30.65 -33.85
C GLY A 363 24.60 -31.02 -33.26
N ALA A 364 24.69 -31.28 -31.95
CA ALA A 364 25.90 -31.74 -31.29
C ALA A 364 26.24 -33.20 -31.58
N LYS A 365 25.24 -34.01 -31.96
CA LYS A 365 25.44 -35.44 -32.31
C LYS A 365 25.94 -35.64 -33.74
N GLU A 366 25.63 -34.75 -34.66
CA GLU A 366 26.16 -34.79 -36.03
C GLU A 366 27.62 -34.28 -36.17
N GLY A 367 28.12 -33.53 -35.17
CA GLY A 367 29.50 -33.03 -35.14
C GLY A 367 30.53 -33.97 -34.56
N SER A 368 30.11 -35.13 -33.97
CA SER A 368 31.02 -36.12 -33.33
C SER A 368 31.38 -37.31 -34.20
N ASP A 369 30.80 -37.41 -35.41
CA ASP A 369 31.05 -38.52 -36.36
C ASP A 369 31.79 -38.07 -37.63
N LYS A 370 32.64 -37.05 -37.54
CA LYS A 370 33.59 -36.66 -38.60
C LYS A 370 35.01 -36.61 -38.10
#